data_48d78e34fb0b02d38f0fe1c4593e174d
#
_entry.id   48d78e34fb0b02d38f0fe1c4593e174d
#
_cell.length_a   1.000
_cell.length_b   1.000
_cell.length_c   1.000
_cell.angle_alpha   90.00
_cell.angle_beta   90.00
_cell.angle_gamma   90.00
#
_symmetry.space_group_name_H-M   'P 1'
#
loop_
_entity.id
_entity.type
_entity.pdbx_description
1 polymer ?
#
loop_
_entity_poly.entity_id
_entity_poly.type
_entity_poly.pdbx_seq_one_letter_code
_entity_poly.pdbx_strand_id
1 'polypeptide(L)'
;KYKIKTDESLHEEMAKKEAMRCLECGCHDYFECKLISYANDYDVNPSRFAGEKHNRNQENANDLIARNTDKCILCGLCVRVCEEVMGKSAIGLINRGFNTLVEPELGKHLKETECIACGQCVALCPTGALREKTAFTKSVPVKEYSVESICTNCSNLCDIDYRYIGSTVTRALPVNNGILCKGGRFGVLNDKTENTFGDLSVLKNGEFAIVVGGRVSAEALFVLKKYAEENNAEIYSTAKDTDANYYA
;
A
#
# COMPACT_ATOMS: atom_id res chain seq x y z
N LYS A 1 29.53 -16.30 1.46
CA LYS A 1 29.59 -15.72 2.83
C LYS A 1 30.94 -15.09 3.02
N TYR A 2 31.05 -13.77 2.90
CA TYR A 2 32.28 -13.04 3.25
C TYR A 2 32.34 -12.91 4.76
N LYS A 3 33.41 -13.44 5.37
CA LYS A 3 33.77 -13.09 6.74
C LYS A 3 34.49 -11.74 6.69
N ILE A 4 33.88 -10.71 7.24
CA ILE A 4 34.57 -9.45 7.51
C ILE A 4 35.61 -9.76 8.59
N LYS A 5 36.89 -9.66 8.23
CA LYS A 5 37.97 -9.67 9.21
C LYS A 5 37.96 -8.30 9.89
N THR A 6 37.59 -8.25 11.14
CA THR A 6 37.42 -7.01 11.93
C THR A 6 38.71 -6.38 12.42
N ASP A 7 39.86 -7.01 12.18
CA ASP A 7 41.17 -6.63 12.82
C ASP A 7 42.17 -5.99 11.86
N GLU A 8 41.85 -5.77 10.59
CA GLU A 8 42.74 -5.07 9.65
C GLU A 8 42.16 -3.68 9.34
N SER A 9 42.97 -2.63 9.59
CA SER A 9 42.67 -1.29 9.14
C SER A 9 42.55 -1.28 7.62
N LEU A 10 41.43 -0.84 7.09
CA LEU A 10 41.21 -0.68 5.65
C LEU A 10 42.10 0.45 5.12
N HIS A 11 43.06 0.11 4.29
CA HIS A 11 43.79 1.12 3.51
C HIS A 11 42.87 1.78 2.47
N GLU A 12 43.18 3.02 2.09
CA GLU A 12 42.33 3.83 1.19
C GLU A 12 41.89 3.11 -0.10
N GLU A 13 42.79 2.37 -0.75
CA GLU A 13 42.47 1.61 -1.96
C GLU A 13 41.48 0.47 -1.69
N MET A 14 41.65 -0.23 -0.56
CA MET A 14 40.70 -1.28 -0.16
C MET A 14 39.34 -0.69 0.22
N ALA A 15 39.30 0.44 0.89
CA ALA A 15 38.07 1.15 1.20
C ALA A 15 37.32 1.62 -0.06
N LYS A 16 38.03 2.16 -1.04
CA LYS A 16 37.47 2.51 -2.36
C LYS A 16 36.91 1.29 -3.09
N LYS A 17 37.63 0.18 -3.07
CA LYS A 17 37.17 -1.08 -3.70
C LYS A 17 35.94 -1.64 -3.02
N GLU A 18 35.84 -1.60 -1.69
CA GLU A 18 34.62 -2.01 -0.96
C GLU A 18 33.49 -1.00 -1.19
N ALA A 19 33.76 0.30 -1.27
CA ALA A 19 32.76 1.30 -1.57
C ALA A 19 32.12 1.13 -2.96
N MET A 20 32.88 0.60 -3.95
CA MET A 20 32.33 0.27 -5.29
C MET A 20 31.29 -0.86 -5.25
N ARG A 21 31.22 -1.63 -4.17
CA ARG A 21 30.19 -2.65 -3.92
C ARG A 21 28.99 -2.11 -3.16
N CYS A 22 29.02 -0.85 -2.79
CA CYS A 22 27.94 -0.22 -2.03
C CYS A 22 26.67 -0.18 -2.87
N LEU A 23 25.57 -0.68 -2.30
CA LEU A 23 24.24 -0.67 -2.92
C LEU A 23 23.44 0.58 -2.54
N GLU A 24 24.06 1.57 -1.93
CA GLU A 24 23.40 2.79 -1.46
C GLU A 24 22.15 2.52 -0.59
N CYS A 25 22.22 1.50 0.26
CA CYS A 25 21.07 1.00 1.02
C CYS A 25 20.67 1.88 2.23
N GLY A 26 21.15 3.10 2.32
CA GLY A 26 20.84 4.02 3.43
C GLY A 26 19.35 4.37 3.55
N CYS A 27 18.64 4.48 2.42
CA CYS A 27 17.19 4.65 2.39
C CYS A 27 16.56 3.63 1.43
N HIS A 28 15.85 2.64 1.98
CA HIS A 28 15.22 1.58 1.18
C HIS A 28 14.06 2.08 0.32
N ASP A 29 13.52 3.27 0.61
CA ASP A 29 12.43 3.91 -0.12
C ASP A 29 12.93 4.97 -1.12
N TYR A 30 14.21 4.93 -1.51
CA TYR A 30 14.86 5.94 -2.36
C TYR A 30 14.08 6.21 -3.66
N PHE A 31 13.64 5.18 -4.35
CA PHE A 31 12.95 5.31 -5.64
C PHE A 31 11.48 5.76 -5.53
N GLU A 32 10.86 5.58 -4.36
CA GLU A 32 9.46 5.94 -4.10
C GLU A 32 9.32 7.26 -3.33
N CYS A 33 10.42 7.80 -2.80
CA CYS A 33 10.41 9.04 -2.02
C CYS A 33 10.38 10.27 -2.93
N LYS A 34 9.22 10.93 -3.03
CA LYS A 34 9.06 12.16 -3.81
C LYS A 34 9.97 13.29 -3.31
N LEU A 35 10.24 13.34 -1.99
CA LEU A 35 11.13 14.36 -1.43
C LEU A 35 12.55 14.23 -1.96
N ILE A 36 13.09 13.00 -2.02
CA ILE A 36 14.44 12.75 -2.54
C ILE A 36 14.49 13.12 -4.03
N SER A 37 13.47 12.73 -4.80
CA SER A 37 13.38 13.08 -6.23
C SER A 37 13.45 14.58 -6.42
N TYR A 38 12.58 15.34 -5.75
CA TYR A 38 12.58 16.81 -5.88
C TYR A 38 13.85 17.46 -5.33
N ALA A 39 14.42 16.94 -4.24
CA ALA A 39 15.67 17.45 -3.70
C ALA A 39 16.84 17.31 -4.70
N ASN A 40 16.87 16.20 -5.46
CA ASN A 40 17.84 16.00 -6.53
C ASN A 40 17.55 16.91 -7.72
N ASP A 41 16.29 17.06 -8.14
CA ASP A 41 15.88 17.90 -9.28
C ASP A 41 16.23 19.38 -9.05
N TYR A 42 16.18 19.83 -7.79
CA TYR A 42 16.49 21.21 -7.37
C TYR A 42 17.92 21.38 -6.82
N ASP A 43 18.75 20.36 -6.89
CA ASP A 43 20.14 20.36 -6.38
C ASP A 43 20.24 20.90 -4.94
N VAL A 44 19.37 20.39 -4.07
CA VAL A 44 19.29 20.84 -2.68
C VAL A 44 20.52 20.40 -1.89
N ASN A 45 21.25 21.35 -1.32
CA ASN A 45 22.34 21.07 -0.39
C ASN A 45 21.80 20.90 1.03
N PRO A 46 21.70 19.67 1.57
CA PRO A 46 21.14 19.42 2.89
C PRO A 46 22.00 19.96 4.04
N SER A 47 23.29 20.17 3.81
CA SER A 47 24.23 20.67 4.83
C SER A 47 24.05 22.17 5.09
N ARG A 48 23.41 22.92 4.17
CA ARG A 48 23.22 24.38 4.30
C ARG A 48 22.38 24.75 5.53
N PHE A 49 21.45 23.87 5.94
CA PHE A 49 20.53 24.09 7.06
C PHE A 49 20.76 23.07 8.16
N ALA A 50 22.01 22.70 8.40
CA ALA A 50 22.38 21.84 9.51
C ALA A 50 22.01 22.53 10.84
N GLY A 51 21.37 21.80 11.73
CA GLY A 51 20.90 22.33 13.00
C GLY A 51 20.42 21.21 13.93
N GLU A 52 19.71 21.62 14.96
CA GLU A 52 19.12 20.72 15.93
C GLU A 52 18.07 19.82 15.28
N LYS A 53 18.14 18.52 15.54
CA LYS A 53 17.18 17.53 15.04
C LYS A 53 16.38 16.96 16.20
N HIS A 54 15.07 16.84 16.02
CA HIS A 54 14.24 16.09 16.96
C HIS A 54 14.43 14.60 16.76
N ASN A 55 14.68 13.90 17.85
CA ASN A 55 14.54 12.45 17.89
C ASN A 55 13.05 12.13 18.11
N ARG A 56 12.37 11.68 17.06
CA ARG A 56 10.92 11.51 17.03
C ARG A 56 10.49 10.05 16.99
N ASN A 57 11.38 9.16 17.36
CA ASN A 57 11.24 7.73 17.20
C ASN A 57 10.10 7.16 18.07
N GLN A 58 8.85 7.33 17.62
CA GLN A 58 7.65 6.71 18.23
C GLN A 58 6.94 5.89 17.17
N GLU A 59 6.97 4.58 17.32
CA GLU A 59 6.23 3.64 16.48
C GLU A 59 4.81 3.40 17.04
N ASN A 60 3.91 4.36 16.83
CA ASN A 60 2.49 4.18 17.11
C ASN A 60 1.76 3.69 15.84
N ALA A 61 1.92 2.42 15.52
CA ALA A 61 1.41 1.81 14.30
C ALA A 61 0.19 0.90 14.57
N ASN A 62 -0.46 0.46 13.51
CA ASN A 62 -1.40 -0.66 13.54
C ASN A 62 -0.79 -1.88 12.83
N ASP A 63 -1.56 -2.96 12.70
CA ASP A 63 -1.06 -4.22 12.12
C ASP A 63 -0.72 -4.12 10.63
N LEU A 64 -1.26 -3.13 9.91
CA LEU A 64 -1.13 -2.97 8.46
C LEU A 64 -0.28 -1.75 8.06
N ILE A 65 -0.10 -0.79 8.96
CA ILE A 65 0.58 0.48 8.69
C ILE A 65 1.76 0.62 9.65
N ALA A 66 2.95 0.77 9.09
CA ALA A 66 4.15 1.14 9.82
C ALA A 66 4.34 2.66 9.77
N ARG A 67 4.91 3.22 10.83
CA ARG A 67 5.15 4.64 10.96
C ARG A 67 6.57 4.90 11.45
N ASN A 68 7.24 5.82 10.79
CA ASN A 68 8.55 6.33 11.21
C ASN A 68 8.50 7.86 11.21
N THR A 69 8.40 8.44 12.41
CA THR A 69 8.25 9.89 12.58
C THR A 69 9.52 10.67 12.23
N ASP A 70 10.69 10.04 12.21
CA ASP A 70 11.94 10.69 11.81
C ASP A 70 11.96 11.08 10.32
N LYS A 71 11.18 10.38 9.49
CA LYS A 71 11.01 10.70 8.07
C LYS A 71 9.90 11.73 7.81
N CYS A 72 9.19 12.18 8.85
CA CYS A 72 8.04 13.06 8.69
C CYS A 72 8.50 14.51 8.49
N ILE A 73 8.02 15.14 7.39
CA ILE A 73 8.28 16.55 7.08
C ILE A 73 7.13 17.48 7.53
N LEU A 74 6.17 16.99 8.30
CA LEU A 74 5.02 17.74 8.81
C LEU A 74 4.16 18.40 7.72
N CYS A 75 4.06 17.81 6.53
CA CYS A 75 3.29 18.35 5.43
C CYS A 75 1.75 18.32 5.65
N GLY A 76 1.26 17.58 6.64
CA GLY A 76 -0.16 17.51 7.00
C GLY A 76 -1.05 16.70 6.05
N LEU A 77 -0.56 16.18 4.92
CA LEU A 77 -1.39 15.46 3.93
C LEU A 77 -2.13 14.27 4.52
N CYS A 78 -1.46 13.50 5.39
CA CYS A 78 -2.07 12.34 6.05
C CYS A 78 -3.18 12.73 7.04
N VAL A 79 -3.04 13.87 7.72
CA VAL A 79 -4.06 14.41 8.63
C VAL A 79 -5.28 14.82 7.81
N ARG A 80 -5.08 15.64 6.79
CA ARG A 80 -6.16 16.14 5.93
C ARG A 80 -6.93 15.03 5.23
N VAL A 81 -6.26 14.05 4.65
CA VAL A 81 -6.97 12.93 4.00
C VAL A 81 -7.77 12.09 5.01
N CYS A 82 -7.25 11.92 6.22
CA CYS A 82 -7.95 11.17 7.26
C CYS A 82 -9.20 11.91 7.75
N GLU A 83 -9.13 13.22 7.88
CA GLU A 83 -10.24 14.08 8.34
C GLU A 83 -11.21 14.42 7.20
N GLU A 84 -10.71 15.07 6.14
CA GLU A 84 -11.53 15.68 5.09
C GLU A 84 -12.11 14.65 4.11
N VAL A 85 -11.37 13.57 3.82
CA VAL A 85 -11.77 12.58 2.82
C VAL A 85 -12.37 11.34 3.48
N MET A 86 -11.69 10.81 4.53
CA MET A 86 -12.13 9.57 5.18
C MET A 86 -13.07 9.80 6.37
N GLY A 87 -13.20 11.05 6.86
CA GLY A 87 -14.08 11.41 7.98
C GLY A 87 -13.72 10.71 9.30
N LYS A 88 -12.42 10.37 9.52
CA LYS A 88 -11.99 9.55 10.67
C LYS A 88 -11.16 10.29 11.71
N SER A 89 -10.41 11.31 11.32
CA SER A 89 -9.55 12.09 12.23
C SER A 89 -8.68 11.28 13.20
N ALA A 90 -8.27 10.08 12.76
CA ALA A 90 -7.51 9.15 13.61
C ALA A 90 -6.08 9.62 13.91
N ILE A 91 -5.57 10.58 13.17
CA ILE A 91 -4.26 11.22 13.33
C ILE A 91 -4.41 12.74 13.21
N GLY A 92 -3.64 13.47 13.98
CA GLY A 92 -3.65 14.93 14.00
C GLY A 92 -2.27 15.51 14.24
N LEU A 93 -2.18 16.84 14.16
CA LEU A 93 -0.99 17.58 14.57
C LEU A 93 -1.09 17.81 16.09
N ILE A 94 -0.14 17.29 16.83
CA ILE A 94 -0.01 17.49 18.26
C ILE A 94 1.18 18.39 18.60
N ASN A 95 1.19 18.96 19.78
CA ASN A 95 2.17 19.93 20.23
C ASN A 95 2.23 21.21 19.37
N ARG A 96 3.15 22.11 19.65
CA ARG A 96 3.31 23.38 18.93
C ARG A 96 4.78 23.71 18.66
N GLY A 97 5.00 24.52 17.63
CA GLY A 97 6.34 25.00 17.25
C GLY A 97 7.27 23.87 16.87
N PHE A 98 8.47 23.91 17.34
CA PHE A 98 9.51 22.94 17.01
C PHE A 98 9.15 21.50 17.45
N ASN A 99 8.32 21.33 18.48
CA ASN A 99 7.89 20.03 18.99
C ASN A 99 6.64 19.46 18.29
N THR A 100 6.16 20.09 17.22
CA THR A 100 5.01 19.59 16.48
C THR A 100 5.26 18.20 15.91
N LEU A 101 4.30 17.29 16.11
CA LEU A 101 4.31 15.92 15.61
C LEU A 101 2.97 15.60 14.92
N VAL A 102 2.99 14.65 14.02
CA VAL A 102 1.77 14.01 13.51
C VAL A 102 1.57 12.72 14.28
N GLU A 103 0.54 12.62 15.10
CA GLU A 103 0.28 11.45 15.93
C GLU A 103 -1.21 11.16 16.10
N PRO A 104 -1.57 9.94 16.51
CA PRO A 104 -2.89 9.66 17.05
C PRO A 104 -3.14 10.47 18.33
N GLU A 105 -4.41 10.64 18.67
CA GLU A 105 -4.79 11.36 19.89
C GLU A 105 -4.15 10.75 21.15
N LEU A 106 -3.74 11.60 22.08
CA LEU A 106 -3.23 11.22 23.41
C LEU A 106 -2.09 10.18 23.38
N GLY A 107 -1.33 10.10 22.30
CA GLY A 107 -0.23 9.13 22.17
C GLY A 107 -0.68 7.65 22.09
N LYS A 108 -1.95 7.40 21.82
CA LYS A 108 -2.49 6.04 21.62
C LYS A 108 -1.87 5.37 20.41
N HIS A 109 -1.93 4.04 20.38
CA HIS A 109 -1.65 3.33 19.14
C HIS A 109 -2.74 3.59 18.11
N LEU A 110 -2.37 3.65 16.82
CA LEU A 110 -3.33 3.89 15.73
C LEU A 110 -4.48 2.87 15.72
N LYS A 111 -4.26 1.65 16.19
CA LYS A 111 -5.30 0.61 16.36
C LYS A 111 -6.32 0.90 17.46
N GLU A 112 -6.03 1.82 18.37
CA GLU A 112 -6.90 2.20 19.49
C GLU A 112 -7.71 3.46 19.18
N THR A 113 -7.60 3.96 17.94
CA THR A 113 -8.33 5.13 17.44
C THR A 113 -9.42 4.70 16.44
N GLU A 114 -10.16 5.67 15.90
CA GLU A 114 -11.14 5.46 14.82
C GLU A 114 -10.52 5.05 13.47
N CYS A 115 -9.26 4.63 13.45
CA CYS A 115 -8.55 4.22 12.25
C CYS A 115 -9.14 2.93 11.65
N ILE A 116 -9.68 3.04 10.44
CA ILE A 116 -10.21 1.90 9.67
C ILE A 116 -9.14 1.16 8.84
N ALA A 117 -7.87 1.53 9.01
CA ALA A 117 -6.74 0.97 8.27
C ALA A 117 -6.90 1.03 6.73
N CYS A 118 -7.52 2.07 6.18
CA CYS A 118 -7.71 2.23 4.74
C CYS A 118 -6.40 2.47 3.97
N GLY A 119 -5.34 2.97 4.63
CA GLY A 119 -4.04 3.24 4.04
C GLY A 119 -3.95 4.50 3.15
N GLN A 120 -4.98 5.37 3.12
CA GLN A 120 -4.93 6.61 2.31
C GLN A 120 -3.82 7.56 2.78
N CYS A 121 -3.59 7.64 4.08
CA CYS A 121 -2.48 8.40 4.66
C CYS A 121 -1.10 7.89 4.18
N VAL A 122 -0.98 6.58 3.94
CA VAL A 122 0.23 5.97 3.37
C VAL A 122 0.39 6.32 1.89
N ALA A 123 -0.70 6.28 1.11
CA ALA A 123 -0.67 6.60 -0.33
C ALA A 123 -0.21 8.03 -0.61
N LEU A 124 -0.56 8.97 0.28
CA LEU A 124 -0.24 10.39 0.12
C LEU A 124 1.07 10.80 0.79
N CYS A 125 1.68 9.93 1.62
CA CYS A 125 2.92 10.28 2.31
C CYS A 125 4.08 10.45 1.32
N PRO A 126 4.69 11.64 1.21
CA PRO A 126 5.72 11.90 0.22
C PRO A 126 7.11 11.38 0.63
N THR A 127 7.29 10.91 1.87
CA THR A 127 8.61 10.59 2.43
C THR A 127 8.73 9.16 2.96
N GLY A 128 7.67 8.34 2.89
CA GLY A 128 7.69 7.02 3.51
C GLY A 128 7.69 7.04 5.05
N ALA A 129 7.30 8.17 5.67
CA ALA A 129 7.06 8.24 7.11
C ALA A 129 5.88 7.34 7.53
N LEU A 130 4.95 7.13 6.61
CA LEU A 130 3.87 6.14 6.70
C LEU A 130 4.06 5.15 5.54
N ARG A 131 4.05 3.86 5.84
CA ARG A 131 4.22 2.79 4.85
C ARG A 131 3.37 1.58 5.21
N GLU A 132 3.15 0.71 4.26
CA GLU A 132 2.54 -0.58 4.48
C GLU A 132 3.45 -1.50 5.30
N LYS A 133 2.86 -2.23 6.26
CA LYS A 133 3.51 -3.42 6.84
C LYS A 133 3.29 -4.59 5.89
N THR A 134 4.24 -4.84 5.04
CA THR A 134 4.20 -5.99 4.11
C THR A 134 5.11 -7.09 4.62
N ALA A 135 4.83 -8.33 4.20
CA ALA A 135 5.73 -9.45 4.46
C ALA A 135 7.07 -9.31 3.71
N PHE A 136 7.10 -8.44 2.70
CA PHE A 136 8.29 -8.15 1.92
C PHE A 136 9.03 -6.93 2.50
N THR A 137 10.25 -7.16 2.96
CA THR A 137 11.14 -6.08 3.42
C THR A 137 12.23 -5.88 2.38
N LYS A 138 12.33 -4.67 1.82
CA LYS A 138 13.44 -4.30 0.96
C LYS A 138 14.73 -4.27 1.78
N SER A 139 15.70 -5.09 1.42
CA SER A 139 17.03 -5.08 2.04
C SER A 139 17.94 -4.00 1.45
N VAL A 140 17.62 -3.54 0.25
CA VAL A 140 18.33 -2.49 -0.51
C VAL A 140 17.31 -1.67 -1.29
N PRO A 141 17.63 -0.44 -1.74
CA PRO A 141 16.78 0.32 -2.64
C PRO A 141 16.59 -0.44 -3.96
N VAL A 142 15.36 -0.80 -4.27
CA VAL A 142 14.98 -1.48 -5.52
C VAL A 142 13.79 -0.76 -6.12
N LYS A 143 13.88 -0.42 -7.40
CA LYS A 143 12.78 0.21 -8.12
C LYS A 143 11.64 -0.80 -8.33
N GLU A 144 10.43 -0.38 -7.99
CA GLU A 144 9.22 -1.17 -8.22
C GLU A 144 8.69 -0.96 -9.64
N TYR A 145 8.13 -2.02 -10.22
CA TYR A 145 7.35 -1.94 -11.45
C TYR A 145 5.89 -1.68 -11.10
N SER A 146 5.19 -1.01 -11.99
CA SER A 146 3.78 -0.62 -11.87
C SER A 146 2.94 -1.39 -12.88
N VAL A 147 1.84 -1.98 -12.42
CA VAL A 147 0.84 -2.62 -13.27
C VAL A 147 -0.54 -2.17 -12.81
N GLU A 148 -1.21 -1.41 -13.67
CA GLU A 148 -2.60 -0.99 -13.43
C GLU A 148 -3.57 -2.14 -13.69
N SER A 149 -4.56 -2.27 -12.81
CA SER A 149 -5.57 -3.30 -12.84
C SER A 149 -6.85 -2.83 -12.14
N ILE A 150 -7.79 -3.72 -11.93
CA ILE A 150 -9.06 -3.48 -11.24
C ILE A 150 -9.11 -4.35 -9.99
N CYS A 151 -9.51 -3.77 -8.86
CA CYS A 151 -9.74 -4.50 -7.62
C CYS A 151 -10.99 -5.37 -7.75
N THR A 152 -10.86 -6.67 -7.54
CA THR A 152 -11.95 -7.66 -7.65
C THR A 152 -12.60 -8.03 -6.32
N ASN A 153 -12.25 -7.34 -5.22
CA ASN A 153 -12.75 -7.69 -3.89
C ASN A 153 -14.25 -7.41 -3.68
N CYS A 154 -14.83 -6.51 -4.44
CA CYS A 154 -16.25 -6.17 -4.39
C CYS A 154 -16.72 -5.58 -5.73
N SER A 155 -18.02 -5.27 -5.85
CA SER A 155 -18.62 -4.71 -7.06
C SER A 155 -18.21 -3.26 -7.37
N ASN A 156 -17.46 -2.60 -6.50
CA ASN A 156 -17.01 -1.22 -6.74
C ASN A 156 -15.88 -1.13 -7.80
N LEU A 157 -15.19 -2.23 -8.07
CA LEU A 157 -14.20 -2.37 -9.16
C LEU A 157 -13.19 -1.21 -9.23
N CYS A 158 -12.67 -0.78 -8.07
CA CYS A 158 -11.74 0.35 -7.98
C CYS A 158 -10.48 0.10 -8.83
N ASP A 159 -10.03 1.14 -9.53
CA ASP A 159 -8.74 1.12 -10.22
C ASP A 159 -7.59 1.02 -9.22
N ILE A 160 -6.69 0.10 -9.47
CA ILE A 160 -5.59 -0.26 -8.56
C ILE A 160 -4.29 -0.38 -9.33
N ASP A 161 -3.23 0.17 -8.76
CA ASP A 161 -1.87 0.05 -9.27
C ASP A 161 -1.08 -0.91 -8.36
N TYR A 162 -0.82 -2.10 -8.87
CA TYR A 162 0.02 -3.08 -8.19
C TYR A 162 1.49 -2.79 -8.43
N ARG A 163 2.25 -2.73 -7.33
CA ARG A 163 3.70 -2.57 -7.36
C ARG A 163 4.39 -3.91 -7.16
N TYR A 164 5.39 -4.16 -8.00
CA TYR A 164 6.10 -5.44 -8.06
C TYR A 164 7.61 -5.26 -7.94
N ILE A 165 8.24 -6.25 -7.29
CA ILE A 165 9.68 -6.49 -7.38
C ILE A 165 9.85 -7.93 -7.87
N GLY A 166 10.39 -8.10 -9.08
CA GLY A 166 10.38 -9.39 -9.74
C GLY A 166 8.95 -9.89 -9.97
N SER A 167 8.60 -11.06 -9.44
CA SER A 167 7.25 -11.65 -9.48
C SER A 167 6.43 -11.38 -8.23
N THR A 168 6.96 -10.65 -7.25
CA THR A 168 6.32 -10.44 -5.96
C THR A 168 5.61 -9.09 -5.91
N VAL A 169 4.31 -9.10 -5.58
CA VAL A 169 3.56 -7.88 -5.27
C VAL A 169 4.04 -7.32 -3.94
N THR A 170 4.46 -6.06 -3.96
CA THR A 170 4.96 -5.38 -2.76
C THR A 170 3.88 -4.53 -2.10
N ARG A 171 3.02 -3.91 -2.89
CA ARG A 171 1.93 -3.06 -2.41
C ARG A 171 0.91 -2.79 -3.51
N ALA A 172 -0.23 -2.27 -3.09
CA ALA A 172 -1.31 -1.82 -3.96
C ALA A 172 -1.59 -0.34 -3.71
N LEU A 173 -1.61 0.49 -4.75
CA LEU A 173 -1.86 1.93 -4.68
C LEU A 173 -3.15 2.29 -5.42
N PRO A 174 -3.86 3.35 -5.04
CA PRO A 174 -4.95 3.85 -5.85
C PRO A 174 -4.41 4.54 -7.11
N VAL A 175 -5.10 4.37 -8.23
CA VAL A 175 -4.82 5.09 -9.47
C VAL A 175 -5.47 6.48 -9.40
N ASN A 176 -4.84 7.49 -9.99
CA ASN A 176 -5.37 8.86 -10.17
C ASN A 176 -5.91 9.51 -8.88
N ASN A 177 -5.23 9.35 -7.75
CA ASN A 177 -5.66 9.82 -6.43
C ASN A 177 -7.01 9.24 -5.98
N GLY A 178 -7.40 8.08 -6.49
CA GLY A 178 -8.58 7.34 -6.07
C GLY A 178 -8.50 6.90 -4.60
N ILE A 179 -9.59 6.30 -4.14
CA ILE A 179 -9.71 5.79 -2.77
C ILE A 179 -9.78 4.28 -2.82
N LEU A 180 -8.89 3.62 -2.08
CA LEU A 180 -8.97 2.18 -1.82
C LEU A 180 -9.41 1.92 -0.39
N CYS A 181 -10.27 0.93 -0.20
CA CYS A 181 -10.58 0.42 1.13
C CYS A 181 -9.46 -0.50 1.65
N LYS A 182 -9.57 -0.91 2.92
CA LYS A 182 -8.63 -1.88 3.52
C LYS A 182 -8.46 -3.15 2.68
N GLY A 183 -9.58 -3.70 2.14
CA GLY A 183 -9.55 -4.91 1.31
C GLY A 183 -8.80 -4.72 0.00
N GLY A 184 -9.07 -3.63 -0.74
CA GLY A 184 -8.38 -3.33 -1.99
C GLY A 184 -6.89 -3.04 -1.79
N ARG A 185 -6.53 -2.37 -0.70
CA ARG A 185 -5.13 -1.99 -0.45
C ARG A 185 -4.27 -3.12 0.08
N PHE A 186 -4.79 -3.89 1.04
CA PHE A 186 -4.00 -4.90 1.76
C PHE A 186 -4.42 -6.34 1.45
N GLY A 187 -5.57 -6.54 0.80
CA GLY A 187 -6.10 -7.87 0.53
C GLY A 187 -5.18 -8.71 -0.34
N VAL A 188 -4.62 -8.13 -1.39
CA VAL A 188 -3.71 -8.83 -2.32
C VAL A 188 -2.43 -9.34 -1.65
N LEU A 189 -1.99 -8.70 -0.57
CA LEU A 189 -0.78 -9.09 0.16
C LEU A 189 -0.99 -10.37 1.00
N ASN A 190 -2.24 -10.72 1.26
CA ASN A 190 -2.64 -11.90 2.03
C ASN A 190 -3.21 -13.00 1.13
N ASP A 191 -3.49 -12.70 -0.13
CA ASP A 191 -4.11 -13.64 -1.05
C ASP A 191 -3.04 -14.52 -1.71
N LYS A 192 -3.02 -15.79 -1.33
CA LYS A 192 -2.15 -16.82 -1.91
C LYS A 192 -2.84 -17.61 -3.00
N THR A 193 -4.03 -17.18 -3.44
CA THR A 193 -4.76 -17.89 -4.48
C THR A 193 -4.06 -17.73 -5.82
N GLU A 194 -3.61 -18.84 -6.36
CA GLU A 194 -3.20 -18.92 -7.76
C GLU A 194 -4.47 -18.72 -8.60
N ASN A 195 -4.50 -17.65 -9.39
CA ASN A 195 -5.57 -17.45 -10.38
C ASN A 195 -5.39 -18.47 -11.50
N THR A 196 -5.97 -19.64 -11.32
CA THR A 196 -6.11 -20.61 -12.40
C THR A 196 -7.35 -20.25 -13.19
N PHE A 197 -7.17 -19.73 -14.40
CA PHE A 197 -8.26 -19.67 -15.37
C PHE A 197 -8.58 -21.11 -15.78
N GLY A 198 -9.76 -21.59 -15.37
CA GLY A 198 -10.24 -22.87 -15.85
C GLY A 198 -10.47 -22.87 -17.37
N ASP A 199 -10.42 -24.05 -17.98
CA ASP A 199 -10.77 -24.20 -19.39
C ASP A 199 -12.26 -23.93 -19.59
N LEU A 200 -12.59 -22.80 -20.19
CA LEU A 200 -13.96 -22.39 -20.49
C LEU A 200 -14.62 -23.26 -21.58
N SER A 201 -13.86 -24.12 -22.26
CA SER A 201 -14.42 -25.04 -23.26
C SER A 201 -15.42 -26.06 -22.66
N VAL A 202 -15.25 -26.35 -21.36
CA VAL A 202 -16.11 -27.22 -20.56
C VAL A 202 -17.56 -26.67 -20.51
N LEU A 203 -17.70 -25.33 -20.50
CA LEU A 203 -19.01 -24.66 -20.44
C LEU A 203 -19.83 -24.74 -21.74
N LYS A 204 -19.24 -25.20 -22.82
CA LYS A 204 -19.89 -25.26 -24.15
C LYS A 204 -20.65 -26.56 -24.41
N ASN A 205 -20.45 -27.61 -23.62
CA ASN A 205 -20.86 -28.99 -23.99
C ASN A 205 -21.66 -29.74 -22.89
N GLY A 206 -22.39 -29.06 -22.02
CA GLY A 206 -23.12 -29.77 -20.96
C GLY A 206 -24.17 -28.92 -20.25
N GLU A 207 -25.04 -29.56 -19.48
CA GLU A 207 -25.87 -28.86 -18.51
C GLU A 207 -24.98 -28.27 -17.40
N PHE A 208 -25.11 -26.98 -17.18
CA PHE A 208 -24.34 -26.28 -16.15
C PHE A 208 -25.23 -25.29 -15.39
N ALA A 209 -24.85 -24.99 -14.17
CA ALA A 209 -25.46 -23.94 -13.38
C ALA A 209 -24.42 -22.83 -13.09
N ILE A 210 -24.90 -21.59 -13.02
CA ILE A 210 -24.08 -20.43 -12.70
C ILE A 210 -24.28 -20.09 -11.23
N VAL A 211 -23.21 -20.11 -10.42
CA VAL A 211 -23.24 -19.71 -9.02
C VAL A 211 -22.57 -18.33 -8.89
N VAL A 212 -23.34 -17.33 -8.47
CA VAL A 212 -22.86 -15.96 -8.31
C VAL A 212 -22.71 -15.60 -6.84
N GLY A 213 -21.61 -14.94 -6.50
CA GLY A 213 -21.40 -14.36 -5.18
C GLY A 213 -21.96 -12.95 -5.06
N GLY A 214 -22.10 -12.43 -3.84
CA GLY A 214 -22.58 -11.07 -3.58
C GLY A 214 -21.61 -9.94 -4.04
N ARG A 215 -20.51 -10.27 -4.72
CA ARG A 215 -19.49 -9.31 -5.19
C ARG A 215 -19.52 -9.06 -6.70
N VAL A 216 -20.52 -9.58 -7.37
CA VAL A 216 -20.68 -9.42 -8.83
C VAL A 216 -21.37 -8.08 -9.12
N SER A 217 -20.85 -7.30 -10.07
CA SER A 217 -21.47 -6.03 -10.46
C SER A 217 -22.85 -6.25 -11.13
N ALA A 218 -23.71 -5.24 -11.12
CA ALA A 218 -25.03 -5.31 -11.74
C ALA A 218 -24.92 -5.58 -13.24
N GLU A 219 -23.94 -4.99 -13.93
CA GLU A 219 -23.66 -5.20 -15.34
C GLU A 219 -23.24 -6.64 -15.63
N ALA A 220 -22.37 -7.19 -14.80
CA ALA A 220 -21.94 -8.59 -14.93
C ALA A 220 -23.10 -9.56 -14.65
N LEU A 221 -23.96 -9.28 -13.67
CA LEU A 221 -25.18 -10.04 -13.42
C LEU A 221 -26.13 -10.01 -14.61
N PHE A 222 -26.30 -8.84 -15.24
CA PHE A 222 -27.13 -8.71 -16.43
C PHE A 222 -26.60 -9.57 -17.59
N VAL A 223 -25.29 -9.53 -17.83
CA VAL A 223 -24.65 -10.36 -18.88
C VAL A 223 -24.78 -11.85 -18.57
N LEU A 224 -24.54 -12.23 -17.30
CA LEU A 224 -24.67 -13.62 -16.83
C LEU A 224 -26.10 -14.12 -16.95
N LYS A 225 -27.11 -13.29 -16.65
CA LYS A 225 -28.53 -13.64 -16.80
C LYS A 225 -28.85 -13.91 -18.25
N LYS A 226 -28.44 -13.03 -19.17
CA LYS A 226 -28.64 -13.21 -20.60
C LYS A 226 -27.96 -14.48 -21.12
N TYR A 227 -26.74 -14.73 -20.69
CA TYR A 227 -25.99 -15.94 -21.04
C TYR A 227 -26.67 -17.21 -20.50
N ALA A 228 -27.22 -17.19 -19.31
CA ALA A 228 -27.97 -18.30 -18.72
C ALA A 228 -29.26 -18.59 -19.51
N GLU A 229 -30.01 -17.54 -19.87
CA GLU A 229 -31.23 -17.67 -20.68
C GLU A 229 -30.92 -18.28 -22.07
N GLU A 230 -29.85 -17.87 -22.73
CA GLU A 230 -29.42 -18.40 -24.03
C GLU A 230 -28.96 -19.87 -23.96
N ASN A 231 -28.49 -20.34 -22.79
CA ASN A 231 -27.95 -21.69 -22.62
C ASN A 231 -28.82 -22.59 -21.73
N ASN A 232 -30.03 -22.17 -21.37
CA ASN A 232 -30.93 -22.87 -20.43
C ASN A 232 -30.27 -23.26 -19.10
N ALA A 233 -29.41 -22.40 -18.59
CA ALA A 233 -28.72 -22.60 -17.33
C ALA A 233 -29.45 -21.91 -16.17
N GLU A 234 -29.42 -22.53 -15.00
CA GLU A 234 -29.93 -21.92 -13.77
C GLU A 234 -28.89 -21.04 -13.08
N ILE A 235 -29.35 -19.93 -12.48
CA ILE A 235 -28.50 -19.04 -11.71
C ILE A 235 -28.82 -19.17 -10.23
N TYR A 236 -27.79 -19.45 -9.42
CA TYR A 236 -27.87 -19.50 -7.97
C TYR A 236 -27.02 -18.37 -7.37
N SER A 237 -27.52 -17.77 -6.27
CA SER A 237 -26.78 -16.78 -5.50
C SER A 237 -26.28 -17.35 -4.18
N THR A 238 -25.01 -17.07 -3.82
CA THR A 238 -24.48 -17.35 -2.49
C THR A 238 -24.70 -16.21 -1.51
N ALA A 239 -25.22 -15.06 -2.00
CA ALA A 239 -25.57 -13.92 -1.14
C ALA A 239 -26.74 -14.32 -0.21
N LYS A 240 -26.66 -13.97 1.07
CA LYS A 240 -27.76 -14.16 2.01
C LYS A 240 -28.84 -13.10 1.72
N ASP A 241 -30.10 -13.43 1.95
CA ASP A 241 -31.26 -12.54 1.73
C ASP A 241 -31.13 -11.19 2.48
N THR A 242 -30.35 -11.14 3.56
CA THR A 242 -30.05 -9.90 4.28
C THR A 242 -29.22 -8.90 3.49
N ASP A 243 -28.51 -9.37 2.43
CA ASP A 243 -27.65 -8.50 1.62
C ASP A 243 -28.44 -7.82 0.50
N ALA A 244 -29.63 -8.34 0.13
CA ALA A 244 -30.49 -7.79 -0.91
C ALA A 244 -31.06 -6.40 -0.56
N ASN A 245 -31.25 -6.11 0.73
CA ASN A 245 -31.76 -4.81 1.21
C ASN A 245 -30.70 -3.68 1.19
N TYR A 246 -29.47 -3.98 0.88
CA TYR A 246 -28.38 -2.96 0.82
C TYR A 246 -28.28 -2.30 -0.55
N TYR A 247 -28.96 -2.87 -1.58
CA TYR A 247 -28.88 -2.42 -2.97
C TYR A 247 -30.25 -2.06 -3.58
N ALA A 248 -31.28 -1.87 -2.74
CA ALA A 248 -32.60 -1.44 -3.16
C ALA A 248 -32.79 0.11 -3.03
#